data_844c1157a5957a334d2e3e95c0de1626
#
_entry.id   844c1157a5957a334d2e3e95c0de1626
#
_cell.length_a   1.000
_cell.length_b   1.000
_cell.length_c   1.000
_cell.angle_alpha   90.00
_cell.angle_beta   90.00
_cell.angle_gamma   90.00
#
_symmetry.space_group_name_H-M   'P 1'
#
loop_
_entity.id
_entity.type
_entity.pdbx_description
1 polymer ?
#
loop_
_entity_poly.entity_id
_entity_poly.type
_entity_poly.pdbx_seq_one_letter_code
_entity_poly.pdbx_strand_id
1 'polypeptide(L)'
;MIGTIAVLHGREPTSAEIREIEAWKKPTGILWIRSYQGRERIPDVRLISGSSGEICHHELGMVFWLDPAQVMFSSGNREEKQRMMRLVRPGERVADMFAGIGYFSIPAGMAGATVHAMEIHPVAYRYLLRNIDENRLENRIFAGLGDCRELLFGTYDRIIMGHFDSSLMLDAAFEHIRNGGTIHMHTAGRNPPFIPEEYRDACRDAGTVRRIKKVAPHTWHYVLDMRAG
;
A
#
# COMPACT_ATOMS: atom_id res chain seq x y z
N MET A 1 12.56 11.63 1.63
CA MET A 1 12.94 11.57 0.20
C MET A 1 12.26 10.37 -0.44
N ILE A 2 11.73 10.54 -1.63
CA ILE A 2 11.29 9.46 -2.51
C ILE A 2 12.13 9.62 -3.78
N GLY A 3 13.04 8.68 -4.07
CA GLY A 3 14.09 8.91 -5.06
C GLY A 3 14.83 10.23 -4.80
N THR A 4 14.84 11.12 -5.77
CA THR A 4 15.49 12.44 -5.71
C THR A 4 14.57 13.58 -5.27
N ILE A 5 13.28 13.32 -5.06
CA ILE A 5 12.28 14.34 -4.67
C ILE A 5 12.04 14.33 -3.15
N ALA A 6 12.05 15.50 -2.53
CA ALA A 6 11.58 15.68 -1.17
C ALA A 6 10.06 15.83 -1.15
N VAL A 7 9.35 14.96 -0.44
CA VAL A 7 7.90 15.01 -0.28
C VAL A 7 7.56 15.38 1.15
N LEU A 8 6.84 16.47 1.31
CA LEU A 8 6.43 17.04 2.59
C LEU A 8 4.92 16.86 2.78
N HIS A 9 4.52 16.62 4.03
CA HIS A 9 3.12 16.45 4.42
C HIS A 9 2.78 17.36 5.60
N GLY A 10 1.50 17.63 5.78
CA GLY A 10 0.99 18.41 6.91
C GLY A 10 0.90 19.89 6.59
N ARG A 11 1.33 20.78 7.51
CA ARG A 11 1.26 22.21 7.27
C ARG A 11 2.18 22.65 6.12
N GLU A 12 1.88 23.78 5.54
CA GLU A 12 2.75 24.40 4.52
C GLU A 12 4.16 24.65 5.09
N PRO A 13 5.22 24.23 4.36
CA PRO A 13 6.58 24.42 4.81
C PRO A 13 6.96 25.91 4.80
N THR A 14 7.74 26.34 5.79
CA THR A 14 8.31 27.70 5.84
C THR A 14 9.50 27.81 4.90
N SER A 15 9.84 29.06 4.51
CA SER A 15 11.02 29.30 3.69
C SER A 15 12.34 28.87 4.37
N ALA A 16 12.39 28.84 5.70
CA ALA A 16 13.56 28.35 6.43
C ALA A 16 13.69 26.81 6.29
N GLU A 17 12.61 26.07 6.48
CA GLU A 17 12.58 24.62 6.30
C GLU A 17 12.91 24.20 4.86
N ILE A 18 12.41 24.94 3.87
CA ILE A 18 12.73 24.71 2.45
C ILE A 18 14.24 24.83 2.23
N ARG A 19 14.86 25.93 2.68
CA ARG A 19 16.32 26.14 2.55
C ARG A 19 17.13 25.06 3.27
N GLU A 20 16.70 24.61 4.44
CA GLU A 20 17.36 23.53 5.17
C GLU A 20 17.32 22.21 4.38
N ILE A 21 16.15 21.86 3.81
CA ILE A 21 16.00 20.65 2.98
C ILE A 21 16.87 20.73 1.74
N GLU A 22 16.89 21.88 1.04
CA GLU A 22 17.73 22.12 -0.13
C GLU A 22 19.22 21.98 0.19
N ALA A 23 19.67 22.56 1.29
CA ALA A 23 21.06 22.50 1.71
C ALA A 23 21.50 21.08 2.12
N TRP A 24 20.66 20.37 2.85
CA TRP A 24 21.02 19.06 3.42
C TRP A 24 20.83 17.91 2.44
N LYS A 25 19.70 17.84 1.75
CA LYS A 25 19.32 16.69 0.89
C LYS A 25 19.57 16.94 -0.59
N LYS A 26 19.72 18.19 -1.00
CA LYS A 26 19.91 18.61 -2.40
C LYS A 26 18.91 17.91 -3.34
N PRO A 27 17.59 17.95 -3.05
CA PRO A 27 16.60 17.29 -3.87
C PRO A 27 16.51 17.95 -5.23
N THR A 28 16.10 17.19 -6.26
CA THR A 28 15.78 17.76 -7.59
C THR A 28 14.49 18.57 -7.57
N GLY A 29 13.63 18.31 -6.60
CA GLY A 29 12.41 19.08 -6.36
C GLY A 29 11.86 18.84 -4.95
N ILE A 30 11.04 19.78 -4.49
CA ILE A 30 10.30 19.71 -3.23
C ILE A 30 8.82 19.80 -3.53
N LEU A 31 8.08 18.75 -3.18
CA LEU A 31 6.64 18.67 -3.27
C LEU A 31 6.01 18.78 -1.89
N TRP A 32 4.96 19.57 -1.77
CA TRP A 32 4.11 19.60 -0.59
C TRP A 32 2.75 19.00 -0.91
N ILE A 33 2.43 17.88 -0.25
CA ILE A 33 1.15 17.21 -0.36
C ILE A 33 0.23 17.76 0.74
N ARG A 34 -0.80 18.46 0.33
CA ARG A 34 -1.82 19.05 1.20
C ARG A 34 -2.79 18.00 1.74
N SER A 35 -3.23 17.11 0.84
CA SER A 35 -4.19 16.04 1.14
C SER A 35 -4.14 14.95 0.08
N TYR A 36 -4.90 13.88 0.32
CA TYR A 36 -5.21 12.85 -0.66
C TYR A 36 -6.71 12.82 -0.89
N GLN A 37 -7.15 12.87 -2.14
CA GLN A 37 -8.54 12.99 -2.53
C GLN A 37 -9.11 11.68 -3.04
N GLY A 38 -10.39 11.44 -2.74
CA GLY A 38 -11.15 10.31 -3.24
C GLY A 38 -10.65 8.93 -2.74
N ARG A 39 -11.31 7.90 -3.22
CA ARG A 39 -10.91 6.50 -2.97
C ARG A 39 -9.57 6.14 -3.61
N GLU A 40 -9.27 6.75 -4.73
CA GLU A 40 -8.03 6.56 -5.49
C GLU A 40 -6.81 7.21 -4.82
N ARG A 41 -7.01 7.99 -3.74
CA ARG A 41 -5.96 8.68 -2.99
C ARG A 41 -5.07 9.57 -3.85
N ILE A 42 -5.68 10.31 -4.78
CA ILE A 42 -4.97 11.24 -5.67
C ILE A 42 -4.33 12.35 -4.83
N PRO A 43 -3.02 12.62 -4.97
CA PRO A 43 -2.36 13.68 -4.22
C PRO A 43 -2.84 15.07 -4.64
N ASP A 44 -3.27 15.88 -3.68
CA ASP A 44 -3.39 17.32 -3.85
C ASP A 44 -2.05 17.97 -3.53
N VAL A 45 -1.29 18.31 -4.56
CA VAL A 45 0.13 18.62 -4.45
C VAL A 45 0.46 20.02 -4.96
N ARG A 46 1.45 20.66 -4.33
CA ARG A 46 2.08 21.89 -4.82
C ARG A 46 3.57 21.69 -4.97
N LEU A 47 4.12 22.03 -6.12
CA LEU A 47 5.57 22.14 -6.31
C LEU A 47 6.08 23.40 -5.60
N ILE A 48 6.97 23.21 -4.65
CA ILE A 48 7.55 24.29 -3.83
C ILE A 48 8.84 24.82 -4.48
N SER A 49 9.70 23.90 -4.95
CA SER A 49 11.00 24.25 -5.52
C SER A 49 11.45 23.14 -6.49
N GLY A 50 12.28 23.52 -7.47
CA GLY A 50 12.86 22.60 -8.43
C GLY A 50 11.88 22.04 -9.44
N SER A 51 11.99 20.74 -9.75
CA SER A 51 11.14 20.04 -10.71
C SER A 51 10.49 18.80 -10.08
N SER A 52 9.35 18.40 -10.65
CA SER A 52 8.68 17.12 -10.34
C SER A 52 8.57 16.26 -11.60
N GLY A 53 8.28 15.00 -11.41
CA GLY A 53 8.10 14.03 -12.49
C GLY A 53 8.37 12.61 -12.02
N GLU A 54 8.51 11.73 -12.98
CA GLU A 54 8.80 10.32 -12.70
C GLU A 54 10.17 10.14 -12.04
N ILE A 55 10.19 9.32 -11.02
CA ILE A 55 11.41 8.96 -10.28
C ILE A 55 11.49 7.46 -10.08
N CYS A 56 12.71 6.97 -10.00
CA CYS A 56 13.03 5.63 -9.56
C CYS A 56 13.36 5.65 -8.06
N HIS A 57 12.66 4.85 -7.27
CA HIS A 57 12.90 4.68 -5.84
C HIS A 57 13.29 3.24 -5.52
N HIS A 58 14.41 3.08 -4.81
CA HIS A 58 14.89 1.76 -4.37
C HIS A 58 14.60 1.54 -2.89
N GLU A 59 13.92 0.45 -2.56
CA GLU A 59 13.61 0.09 -1.18
C GLU A 59 13.61 -1.44 -1.00
N LEU A 60 14.34 -1.95 -0.01
CA LEU A 60 14.39 -3.39 0.33
C LEU A 60 14.76 -4.30 -0.85
N GLY A 61 15.60 -3.84 -1.78
CA GLY A 61 15.96 -4.58 -3.00
C GLY A 61 14.91 -4.52 -4.11
N MET A 62 13.84 -3.75 -3.90
CA MET A 62 12.78 -3.51 -4.89
C MET A 62 12.96 -2.18 -5.60
N VAL A 63 12.50 -2.12 -6.84
CA VAL A 63 12.47 -0.92 -7.68
C VAL A 63 11.03 -0.43 -7.80
N PHE A 64 10.81 0.86 -7.55
CA PHE A 64 9.51 1.52 -7.71
C PHE A 64 9.65 2.77 -8.57
N TRP A 65 9.07 2.74 -9.75
CA TRP A 65 8.85 3.93 -10.57
C TRP A 65 7.52 4.57 -10.16
N LEU A 66 7.53 5.87 -10.01
CA LEU A 66 6.34 6.66 -9.68
C LEU A 66 6.57 8.13 -9.97
N ASP A 67 5.48 8.87 -10.15
CA ASP A 67 5.46 10.32 -10.00
C ASP A 67 4.72 10.67 -8.70
N PRO A 68 5.40 11.20 -7.67
CA PRO A 68 4.76 11.51 -6.39
C PRO A 68 3.74 12.65 -6.45
N ALA A 69 3.66 13.34 -7.60
CA ALA A 69 2.59 14.31 -7.88
C ALA A 69 1.31 13.65 -8.40
N GLN A 70 1.38 12.42 -8.89
CA GLN A 70 0.24 11.71 -9.50
C GLN A 70 -0.27 10.54 -8.66
N VAL A 71 0.62 9.88 -7.90
CA VAL A 71 0.26 8.71 -7.10
C VAL A 71 0.77 8.85 -5.67
N MET A 72 0.00 8.30 -4.74
CA MET A 72 0.41 8.24 -3.34
C MET A 72 1.66 7.35 -3.21
N PHE A 73 2.64 7.74 -2.40
CA PHE A 73 3.71 6.86 -1.95
C PHE A 73 3.87 6.95 -0.43
N SER A 74 3.86 5.80 0.23
CA SER A 74 4.01 5.71 1.67
C SER A 74 5.36 5.07 2.05
N SER A 75 6.39 5.90 2.19
CA SER A 75 7.71 5.48 2.69
C SER A 75 7.65 4.88 4.11
N GLY A 76 6.68 5.29 4.93
CA GLY A 76 6.51 4.78 6.29
C GLY A 76 5.93 3.36 6.41
N ASN A 77 5.71 2.65 5.30
CA ASN A 77 5.24 1.26 5.29
C ASN A 77 6.37 0.25 5.04
N ARG A 78 7.64 0.68 5.17
CA ARG A 78 8.79 -0.18 4.92
C ARG A 78 8.79 -1.46 5.77
N GLU A 79 8.52 -1.33 7.06
CA GLU A 79 8.46 -2.49 7.97
C GLU A 79 7.33 -3.45 7.60
N GLU A 80 6.20 -2.92 7.13
CA GLU A 80 5.07 -3.73 6.73
C GLU A 80 5.34 -4.46 5.40
N LYS A 81 5.99 -3.82 4.43
CA LYS A 81 6.48 -4.50 3.23
C LYS A 81 7.44 -5.63 3.58
N GLN A 82 8.40 -5.38 4.47
CA GLN A 82 9.33 -6.40 4.95
C GLN A 82 8.61 -7.52 5.71
N ARG A 83 7.54 -7.21 6.44
CA ARG A 83 6.70 -8.20 7.11
C ARG A 83 6.00 -9.10 6.08
N MET A 84 5.42 -8.54 5.03
CA MET A 84 4.81 -9.32 3.94
C MET A 84 5.82 -10.27 3.30
N MET A 85 7.03 -9.81 3.00
CA MET A 85 8.09 -10.68 2.48
C MET A 85 8.44 -11.86 3.40
N ARG A 86 8.30 -11.70 4.72
CA ARG A 86 8.57 -12.79 5.69
C ARG A 86 7.39 -13.72 5.92
N LEU A 87 6.16 -13.23 5.81
CA LEU A 87 4.94 -14.00 6.08
C LEU A 87 4.47 -14.81 4.89
N VAL A 88 4.62 -14.25 3.70
CA VAL A 88 4.21 -14.90 2.45
C VAL A 88 5.15 -16.08 2.17
N ARG A 89 4.57 -17.22 1.81
CA ARG A 89 5.32 -18.44 1.50
C ARG A 89 5.36 -18.65 -0.02
N PRO A 90 6.44 -19.25 -0.54
CA PRO A 90 6.48 -19.65 -1.94
C PRO A 90 5.28 -20.55 -2.29
N GLY A 91 4.64 -20.23 -3.43
CA GLY A 91 3.46 -20.97 -3.92
C GLY A 91 2.13 -20.52 -3.32
N GLU A 92 2.08 -19.60 -2.33
CA GLU A 92 0.81 -19.00 -1.89
C GLU A 92 0.14 -18.25 -3.05
N ARG A 93 -1.18 -18.33 -3.11
CA ARG A 93 -2.02 -17.49 -3.97
C ARG A 93 -2.48 -16.28 -3.16
N VAL A 94 -2.02 -15.09 -3.52
CA VAL A 94 -2.25 -13.84 -2.79
C VAL A 94 -3.14 -12.92 -3.62
N ALA A 95 -4.17 -12.32 -3.00
CA ALA A 95 -4.89 -11.18 -3.56
C ALA A 95 -4.42 -9.89 -2.87
N ASP A 96 -4.02 -8.89 -3.67
CA ASP A 96 -3.80 -7.52 -3.21
C ASP A 96 -4.93 -6.66 -3.77
N MET A 97 -5.93 -6.38 -2.92
CA MET A 97 -7.17 -5.71 -3.32
C MET A 97 -6.99 -4.22 -3.61
N PHE A 98 -5.87 -3.63 -3.20
CA PHE A 98 -5.60 -2.19 -3.33
C PHE A 98 -4.12 -1.99 -3.67
N ALA A 99 -3.69 -2.53 -4.82
CA ALA A 99 -2.28 -2.71 -5.14
C ALA A 99 -1.48 -1.40 -5.26
N GLY A 100 -2.14 -0.29 -5.64
CA GLY A 100 -1.44 0.96 -5.91
C GLY A 100 -0.40 0.76 -7.00
N ILE A 101 0.82 1.15 -6.73
CA ILE A 101 1.96 0.93 -7.62
C ILE A 101 2.70 -0.40 -7.33
N GLY A 102 2.10 -1.29 -6.52
CA GLY A 102 2.68 -2.60 -6.17
C GLY A 102 3.26 -2.69 -4.76
N TYR A 103 2.76 -1.88 -3.80
CA TYR A 103 3.34 -1.78 -2.44
C TYR A 103 3.48 -3.12 -1.73
N PHE A 104 2.47 -3.98 -1.83
CA PHE A 104 2.45 -5.31 -1.22
C PHE A 104 2.55 -6.42 -2.26
N SER A 105 2.11 -6.16 -3.48
CA SER A 105 2.21 -7.10 -4.60
C SER A 105 3.66 -7.45 -4.92
N ILE A 106 4.55 -6.45 -5.03
CA ILE A 106 5.98 -6.67 -5.34
C ILE A 106 6.64 -7.50 -4.24
N PRO A 107 6.60 -7.12 -2.93
CA PRO A 107 7.20 -7.95 -1.88
C PRO A 107 6.60 -9.36 -1.79
N ALA A 108 5.30 -9.55 -2.04
CA ALA A 108 4.67 -10.88 -2.05
C ALA A 108 5.17 -11.73 -3.24
N GLY A 109 5.28 -11.13 -4.43
CA GLY A 109 5.85 -11.79 -5.61
C GLY A 109 7.31 -12.19 -5.42
N MET A 110 8.13 -11.32 -4.81
CA MET A 110 9.53 -11.63 -4.45
C MET A 110 9.65 -12.76 -3.43
N ALA A 111 8.68 -12.89 -2.53
CA ALA A 111 8.60 -14.00 -1.59
C ALA A 111 8.19 -15.34 -2.26
N GLY A 112 7.85 -15.33 -3.54
CA GLY A 112 7.54 -16.52 -4.33
C GLY A 112 6.04 -16.84 -4.45
N ALA A 113 5.16 -15.92 -4.08
CA ALA A 113 3.71 -16.06 -4.28
C ALA A 113 3.31 -15.84 -5.73
N THR A 114 2.14 -16.37 -6.09
CA THR A 114 1.36 -15.93 -7.25
C THR A 114 0.38 -14.87 -6.77
N VAL A 115 0.53 -13.65 -7.27
CA VAL A 115 -0.22 -12.48 -6.79
C VAL A 115 -1.24 -12.03 -7.83
N HIS A 116 -2.49 -11.84 -7.40
CA HIS A 116 -3.50 -11.10 -8.14
C HIS A 116 -3.58 -9.69 -7.57
N ALA A 117 -3.04 -8.73 -8.30
CA ALA A 117 -2.94 -7.33 -7.91
C ALA A 117 -4.04 -6.51 -8.57
N MET A 118 -4.92 -5.90 -7.78
CA MET A 118 -6.07 -5.15 -8.27
C MET A 118 -5.92 -3.67 -7.95
N GLU A 119 -6.09 -2.81 -8.94
CA GLU A 119 -5.96 -1.37 -8.78
C GLU A 119 -7.04 -0.64 -9.60
N ILE A 120 -7.73 0.30 -8.97
CA ILE A 120 -8.82 1.05 -9.60
C ILE A 120 -8.33 2.32 -10.30
N HIS A 121 -7.22 2.92 -9.83
CA HIS A 121 -6.69 4.17 -10.36
C HIS A 121 -5.80 3.92 -11.60
N PRO A 122 -6.17 4.38 -12.81
CA PRO A 122 -5.45 4.03 -14.04
C PRO A 122 -3.98 4.47 -14.06
N VAL A 123 -3.64 5.58 -13.40
CA VAL A 123 -2.25 6.05 -13.32
C VAL A 123 -1.42 5.15 -12.40
N ALA A 124 -1.95 4.79 -11.22
CA ALA A 124 -1.29 3.86 -10.32
C ALA A 124 -1.11 2.48 -10.97
N TYR A 125 -2.13 2.01 -11.70
CA TYR A 125 -2.06 0.75 -12.45
C TYR A 125 -0.94 0.74 -13.50
N ARG A 126 -0.72 1.84 -14.24
CA ARG A 126 0.42 1.92 -15.19
C ARG A 126 1.76 1.79 -14.48
N TYR A 127 1.91 2.42 -13.31
CA TYR A 127 3.12 2.26 -12.50
C TYR A 127 3.22 0.85 -11.91
N LEU A 128 2.11 0.21 -11.54
CA LEU A 128 2.08 -1.18 -11.11
C LEU A 128 2.66 -2.11 -12.18
N LEU A 129 2.19 -2.00 -13.42
CA LEU A 129 2.69 -2.81 -14.55
C LEU A 129 4.19 -2.59 -14.77
N ARG A 130 4.63 -1.33 -14.79
CA ARG A 130 6.05 -1.02 -14.92
C ARG A 130 6.88 -1.59 -13.77
N ASN A 131 6.40 -1.48 -12.54
CA ASN A 131 7.11 -1.98 -11.37
C ASN A 131 7.17 -3.50 -11.33
N ILE A 132 6.16 -4.20 -11.85
CA ILE A 132 6.19 -5.64 -12.05
C ILE A 132 7.34 -6.03 -13.00
N ASP A 133 7.44 -5.37 -14.15
CA ASP A 133 8.48 -5.59 -15.17
C ASP A 133 9.87 -5.28 -14.60
N GLU A 134 10.08 -4.11 -14.02
CA GLU A 134 11.36 -3.68 -13.42
C GLU A 134 11.88 -4.61 -12.32
N ASN A 135 10.98 -5.30 -11.62
CA ASN A 135 11.34 -6.31 -10.61
C ASN A 135 11.36 -7.75 -11.17
N ARG A 136 11.10 -7.96 -12.48
CA ARG A 136 11.07 -9.26 -13.17
C ARG A 136 10.06 -10.24 -12.55
N LEU A 137 8.85 -9.75 -12.28
CA LEU A 137 7.79 -10.50 -11.61
C LEU A 137 6.57 -10.78 -12.50
N GLU A 138 6.69 -10.66 -13.84
CA GLU A 138 5.60 -10.82 -14.81
C GLU A 138 4.99 -12.23 -14.80
N ASN A 139 5.79 -13.21 -14.41
CA ASN A 139 5.34 -14.60 -14.27
C ASN A 139 4.74 -14.90 -12.88
N ARG A 140 4.68 -13.91 -12.00
CA ARG A 140 4.18 -14.08 -10.62
C ARG A 140 3.07 -13.13 -10.24
N ILE A 141 3.03 -11.92 -10.82
CA ILE A 141 2.04 -10.90 -10.48
C ILE A 141 1.17 -10.63 -11.69
N PHE A 142 -0.11 -10.89 -11.54
CA PHE A 142 -1.14 -10.65 -12.55
C PHE A 142 -1.97 -9.45 -12.12
N ALA A 143 -1.84 -8.35 -12.84
CA ALA A 143 -2.50 -7.10 -12.48
C ALA A 143 -3.83 -6.94 -13.23
N GLY A 144 -4.87 -6.45 -12.51
CA GLY A 144 -6.17 -6.09 -13.06
C GLY A 144 -6.51 -4.63 -12.76
N LEU A 145 -6.97 -3.89 -13.77
CA LEU A 145 -7.51 -2.53 -13.61
C LEU A 145 -9.01 -2.60 -13.36
N GLY A 146 -9.47 -2.14 -12.21
CA GLY A 146 -10.89 -2.10 -11.86
C GLY A 146 -11.19 -2.22 -10.38
N ASP A 147 -12.45 -2.31 -10.04
CA ASP A 147 -12.90 -2.55 -8.66
C ASP A 147 -12.53 -3.97 -8.23
N CYS A 148 -11.86 -4.09 -7.10
CA CYS A 148 -11.41 -5.37 -6.58
C CYS A 148 -12.55 -6.37 -6.36
N ARG A 149 -13.77 -5.91 -6.05
CA ARG A 149 -14.95 -6.76 -5.87
C ARG A 149 -15.38 -7.46 -7.16
N GLU A 150 -15.12 -6.85 -8.30
CA GLU A 150 -15.45 -7.41 -9.64
C GLU A 150 -14.29 -8.26 -10.18
N LEU A 151 -13.07 -8.01 -9.72
CA LEU A 151 -11.87 -8.68 -10.20
C LEU A 151 -11.50 -9.93 -9.38
N LEU A 152 -11.95 -10.04 -8.12
CA LEU A 152 -11.70 -11.23 -7.31
C LEU A 152 -12.31 -12.48 -7.95
N PHE A 153 -11.56 -13.59 -7.99
CA PHE A 153 -12.04 -14.87 -8.48
C PHE A 153 -11.38 -16.06 -7.78
N GLY A 154 -12.15 -17.12 -7.56
CA GLY A 154 -11.69 -18.32 -6.85
C GLY A 154 -11.30 -18.00 -5.40
N THR A 155 -10.33 -18.71 -4.85
CA THR A 155 -9.92 -18.55 -3.44
C THR A 155 -8.43 -18.26 -3.31
N TYR A 156 -8.04 -17.59 -2.22
CA TYR A 156 -6.69 -17.15 -1.93
C TYR A 156 -6.20 -17.68 -0.57
N ASP A 157 -4.90 -17.90 -0.47
CA ASP A 157 -4.22 -18.22 0.78
C ASP A 157 -4.11 -17.01 1.69
N ARG A 158 -4.02 -15.83 1.04
CA ARG A 158 -3.80 -14.56 1.68
C ARG A 158 -4.51 -13.45 0.91
N ILE A 159 -5.16 -12.53 1.64
CA ILE A 159 -5.75 -11.33 1.07
C ILE A 159 -5.16 -10.12 1.79
N ILE A 160 -4.64 -9.16 1.01
CA ILE A 160 -4.07 -7.92 1.52
C ILE A 160 -5.02 -6.78 1.16
N MET A 161 -5.47 -6.06 2.17
CA MET A 161 -6.40 -4.95 2.05
C MET A 161 -5.71 -3.67 2.48
N GLY A 162 -4.84 -3.13 1.61
CA GLY A 162 -3.89 -2.05 1.88
C GLY A 162 -4.49 -0.63 1.97
N HIS A 163 -5.82 -0.49 2.05
CA HIS A 163 -6.52 0.79 2.11
C HIS A 163 -7.18 1.01 3.49
N PHE A 164 -7.30 2.27 3.96
CA PHE A 164 -7.85 2.55 5.28
C PHE A 164 -9.37 2.33 5.39
N ASP A 165 -10.09 2.42 4.28
CA ASP A 165 -11.52 2.11 4.20
C ASP A 165 -11.79 0.65 3.79
N SER A 166 -10.80 -0.21 3.94
CA SER A 166 -10.86 -1.61 3.48
C SER A 166 -11.93 -2.44 4.21
N SER A 167 -12.34 -2.03 5.41
CA SER A 167 -13.43 -2.69 6.14
C SER A 167 -14.74 -2.76 5.33
N LEU A 168 -14.97 -1.83 4.41
CA LEU A 168 -16.13 -1.84 3.52
C LEU A 168 -16.10 -2.96 2.45
N MET A 169 -14.99 -3.68 2.35
CA MET A 169 -14.78 -4.76 1.38
C MET A 169 -14.54 -6.12 2.06
N LEU A 170 -14.84 -6.23 3.37
CA LEU A 170 -14.60 -7.46 4.11
C LEU A 170 -15.46 -8.63 3.60
N ASP A 171 -16.72 -8.39 3.19
CA ASP A 171 -17.57 -9.43 2.60
C ASP A 171 -16.85 -10.10 1.42
N ALA A 172 -16.38 -9.30 0.46
CA ALA A 172 -15.66 -9.82 -0.69
C ALA A 172 -14.37 -10.56 -0.30
N ALA A 173 -13.67 -10.09 0.74
CA ALA A 173 -12.47 -10.78 1.23
C ALA A 173 -12.81 -12.13 1.86
N PHE A 174 -13.87 -12.21 2.69
CA PHE A 174 -14.30 -13.46 3.30
C PHE A 174 -14.88 -14.46 2.30
N GLU A 175 -15.55 -14.01 1.26
CA GLU A 175 -16.02 -14.87 0.16
C GLU A 175 -14.88 -15.54 -0.62
N HIS A 176 -13.71 -14.91 -0.65
CA HIS A 176 -12.58 -15.35 -1.45
C HIS A 176 -11.37 -15.87 -0.65
N ILE A 177 -11.39 -15.76 0.68
CA ILE A 177 -10.34 -16.38 1.49
C ILE A 177 -10.60 -17.88 1.68
N ARG A 178 -9.59 -18.71 1.53
CA ARG A 178 -9.72 -20.14 1.84
C ARG A 178 -9.74 -20.38 3.35
N ASN A 179 -10.32 -21.50 3.77
CA ASN A 179 -10.21 -21.97 5.15
C ASN A 179 -8.73 -22.07 5.59
N GLY A 180 -8.40 -21.46 6.71
CA GLY A 180 -7.02 -21.33 7.21
C GLY A 180 -6.18 -20.24 6.57
N GLY A 181 -6.71 -19.52 5.58
CA GLY A 181 -6.08 -18.36 4.97
C GLY A 181 -6.05 -17.14 5.90
N THR A 182 -5.34 -16.09 5.51
CA THR A 182 -5.18 -14.88 6.32
C THR A 182 -5.57 -13.62 5.56
N ILE A 183 -6.42 -12.80 6.16
CA ILE A 183 -6.75 -11.44 5.68
C ILE A 183 -5.94 -10.43 6.48
N HIS A 184 -5.20 -9.55 5.80
CA HIS A 184 -4.47 -8.42 6.37
C HIS A 184 -5.24 -7.13 6.10
N MET A 185 -6.06 -6.69 7.04
CA MET A 185 -6.86 -5.47 6.91
C MET A 185 -6.11 -4.28 7.49
N HIS A 186 -5.80 -3.30 6.65
CA HIS A 186 -5.24 -2.02 7.05
C HIS A 186 -6.36 -1.05 7.41
N THR A 187 -6.18 -0.29 8.48
CA THR A 187 -7.14 0.72 8.92
C THR A 187 -6.44 1.88 9.65
N ALA A 188 -7.14 2.99 9.80
CA ALA A 188 -6.67 4.12 10.58
C ALA A 188 -7.70 4.49 11.65
N GLY A 189 -7.24 4.70 12.87
CA GLY A 189 -8.14 5.01 13.99
C GLY A 189 -7.41 5.50 15.24
N ARG A 190 -8.18 5.96 16.21
CA ARG A 190 -7.68 6.32 17.56
C ARG A 190 -7.38 5.08 18.39
N ASN A 191 -8.23 4.07 18.25
CA ASN A 191 -8.14 2.81 18.98
C ASN A 191 -7.75 1.67 18.05
N PRO A 192 -7.12 0.60 18.59
CA PRO A 192 -6.90 -0.63 17.82
C PRO A 192 -8.21 -1.20 17.26
N PRO A 193 -8.21 -1.71 16.02
CA PRO A 193 -9.37 -2.37 15.44
C PRO A 193 -9.62 -3.72 16.13
N PHE A 194 -10.82 -4.26 15.94
CA PHE A 194 -11.21 -5.62 16.31
C PHE A 194 -11.93 -6.26 15.13
N ILE A 195 -12.06 -7.59 15.16
CA ILE A 195 -12.86 -8.31 14.16
C ILE A 195 -14.32 -7.90 14.34
N PRO A 196 -14.98 -7.35 13.31
CA PRO A 196 -16.40 -7.02 13.38
C PRO A 196 -17.22 -8.25 13.78
N GLU A 197 -18.31 -8.04 14.50
CA GLU A 197 -19.10 -9.13 15.13
C GLU A 197 -19.59 -10.15 14.10
N GLU A 198 -20.02 -9.68 12.94
CA GLU A 198 -20.51 -10.47 11.83
C GLU A 198 -19.47 -11.46 11.23
N TYR A 199 -18.17 -11.23 11.47
CA TYR A 199 -17.10 -12.11 10.96
C TYR A 199 -16.42 -12.96 12.05
N ARG A 200 -16.84 -12.85 13.32
CA ARG A 200 -16.18 -13.58 14.42
C ARG A 200 -16.24 -15.08 14.24
N ASP A 201 -17.39 -15.61 13.84
CA ASP A 201 -17.59 -17.05 13.64
C ASP A 201 -16.85 -17.57 12.40
N ALA A 202 -16.52 -16.69 11.45
CA ALA A 202 -15.70 -17.01 10.28
C ALA A 202 -14.20 -16.94 10.56
N CYS A 203 -13.78 -16.58 11.77
CA CYS A 203 -12.39 -16.48 12.18
C CYS A 203 -12.05 -17.54 13.23
N ARG A 204 -10.81 -18.05 13.18
CA ARG A 204 -10.31 -19.06 14.15
C ARG A 204 -10.01 -18.50 15.53
N ASP A 205 -9.71 -17.21 15.61
CA ASP A 205 -9.27 -16.53 16.84
C ASP A 205 -9.66 -15.03 16.78
N ALA A 206 -9.32 -14.31 17.85
CA ALA A 206 -9.61 -12.87 17.95
C ALA A 206 -8.78 -11.99 17.00
N GLY A 207 -7.95 -12.57 16.16
CA GLY A 207 -7.04 -11.86 15.27
C GLY A 207 -5.83 -11.24 15.99
N THR A 208 -4.89 -10.76 15.20
CA THR A 208 -3.68 -10.09 15.72
C THR A 208 -3.64 -8.65 15.24
N VAL A 209 -3.61 -7.69 16.17
CA VAL A 209 -3.52 -6.26 15.85
C VAL A 209 -2.08 -5.78 15.93
N ARG A 210 -1.66 -5.06 14.93
CA ARG A 210 -0.35 -4.41 14.86
C ARG A 210 -0.50 -2.91 14.61
N ARG A 211 0.13 -2.09 15.44
CA ARG A 211 0.24 -0.65 15.23
C ARG A 211 1.47 -0.36 14.38
N ILE A 212 1.29 0.29 13.24
CA ILE A 212 2.35 0.54 12.24
C ILE A 212 2.98 1.91 12.47
N LYS A 213 2.22 2.99 12.35
CA LYS A 213 2.71 4.37 12.47
C LYS A 213 1.60 5.35 12.81
N LYS A 214 1.98 6.53 13.27
CA LYS A 214 1.06 7.66 13.43
C LYS A 214 0.78 8.27 12.05
N VAL A 215 -0.50 8.53 11.74
CA VAL A 215 -0.93 9.11 10.44
C VAL A 215 -1.54 10.50 10.60
N ALA A 216 -2.06 10.82 11.78
CA ALA A 216 -2.56 12.14 12.15
C ALA A 216 -2.50 12.31 13.69
N PRO A 217 -2.73 13.52 14.26
CA PRO A 217 -2.90 13.67 15.69
C PRO A 217 -3.93 12.66 16.23
N HIS A 218 -3.54 11.89 17.24
CA HIS A 218 -4.36 10.85 17.87
C HIS A 218 -4.90 9.75 16.92
N THR A 219 -4.32 9.60 15.72
CA THR A 219 -4.76 8.60 14.74
C THR A 219 -3.55 7.76 14.31
N TRP A 220 -3.71 6.45 14.39
CA TRP A 220 -2.68 5.47 14.08
C TRP A 220 -3.12 4.59 12.91
N HIS A 221 -2.15 4.18 12.11
CA HIS A 221 -2.31 3.11 11.14
C HIS A 221 -2.15 1.78 11.88
N TYR A 222 -3.13 0.92 11.73
CA TYR A 222 -3.14 -0.46 12.24
C TYR A 222 -3.26 -1.45 11.09
N VAL A 223 -2.80 -2.66 11.36
CA VAL A 223 -3.14 -3.85 10.57
C VAL A 223 -3.79 -4.85 11.51
N LEU A 224 -4.94 -5.37 11.12
CA LEU A 224 -5.61 -6.49 11.75
C LEU A 224 -5.42 -7.72 10.87
N ASP A 225 -4.70 -8.71 11.38
CA ASP A 225 -4.53 -10.01 10.74
C ASP A 225 -5.63 -10.95 11.24
N MET A 226 -6.53 -11.36 10.34
CA MET A 226 -7.65 -12.28 10.61
C MET A 226 -7.39 -13.61 9.93
N ARG A 227 -7.50 -14.72 10.66
CA ARG A 227 -7.34 -16.07 10.14
C ARG A 227 -8.70 -16.71 9.95
N ALA A 228 -9.04 -17.04 8.70
CA ALA A 228 -10.30 -17.71 8.37
C ALA A 228 -10.41 -19.10 9.01
N GLY A 229 -11.62 -19.43 9.49
CA GLY A 229 -11.95 -20.68 10.20
C GLY A 229 -12.07 -21.91 9.29
#